data_036e1dc7ecc9dc4898b2a476ffa83d5f
#
_entry.id   036e1dc7ecc9dc4898b2a476ffa83d5f
#
_cell.length_a   1.000
_cell.length_b   1.000
_cell.length_c   1.000
_cell.angle_alpha   90.00
_cell.angle_beta   90.00
_cell.angle_gamma   90.00
#
_symmetry.space_group_name_H-M   'P 1'
#
loop_
_entity.id
_entity.type
_entity.pdbx_description
1 polymer ?
#
loop_
_entity_poly.entity_id
_entity_poly.type
_entity_poly.pdbx_seq_one_letter_code
_entity_poly.pdbx_strand_id
1 'polypeptide(L)'
;MHEKLINAAIEYDRGDPKRIQHFMKVHSFARLIGVCEGLSADAMKTLEAAAILHDIGIHEGERLYGRNDGEIQQKLGPDIAKRIMEAVGGYDDVKGRVMYLIAHHHTYTDIDSKDLQILIEADFIVNLYEDGASMNAVKNAYDRIFVTESGKRVLKDSFGIK
;
A
#
# COMPACT_ATOMS: atom_id res chain seq x y z
N MET A 1 14.64 9.15 -2.27
CA MET A 1 15.19 7.78 -2.00
C MET A 1 14.52 6.71 -2.87
N HIS A 2 13.23 6.86 -3.19
CA HIS A 2 12.46 5.87 -3.95
C HIS A 2 12.20 6.23 -5.42
N GLU A 3 12.82 7.27 -5.95
CA GLU A 3 12.56 7.79 -7.30
C GLU A 3 12.75 6.74 -8.39
N LYS A 4 13.79 5.90 -8.26
CA LYS A 4 14.02 4.80 -9.20
C LYS A 4 12.94 3.73 -9.12
N LEU A 5 12.50 3.39 -7.91
CA LEU A 5 11.43 2.41 -7.69
C LEU A 5 10.09 2.91 -8.22
N ILE A 6 9.77 4.19 -7.95
CA ILE A 6 8.57 4.85 -8.48
C ILE A 6 8.58 4.83 -10.00
N ASN A 7 9.69 5.21 -10.64
CA ASN A 7 9.82 5.18 -12.10
C ASN A 7 9.65 3.77 -12.66
N ALA A 8 10.22 2.75 -12.01
CA ALA A 8 10.06 1.36 -12.43
C ALA A 8 8.60 0.87 -12.30
N ALA A 9 7.89 1.27 -11.23
CA ALA A 9 6.47 0.98 -11.07
C ALA A 9 5.61 1.69 -12.12
N ILE A 10 5.89 2.97 -12.42
CA ILE A 10 5.21 3.72 -13.50
C ILE A 10 5.44 3.04 -14.86
N GLU A 11 6.66 2.57 -15.11
CA GLU A 11 6.97 1.86 -16.36
C GLU A 11 6.24 0.52 -16.46
N TYR A 12 6.13 -0.21 -15.35
CA TYR A 12 5.40 -1.47 -15.27
C TYR A 12 3.89 -1.27 -15.53
N ASP A 13 3.30 -0.23 -14.94
CA ASP A 13 1.88 0.13 -15.08
C ASP A 13 1.63 1.10 -16.27
N ARG A 14 2.53 1.15 -17.24
CA ARG A 14 2.44 2.05 -18.39
C ARG A 14 1.08 1.96 -19.10
N GLY A 15 0.41 3.09 -19.21
CA GLY A 15 -0.92 3.19 -19.86
C GLY A 15 -2.08 2.99 -18.90
N ASP A 16 -1.81 2.76 -17.62
CA ASP A 16 -2.83 2.69 -16.57
C ASP A 16 -2.69 3.86 -15.56
N PRO A 17 -3.21 5.05 -15.92
CA PRO A 17 -3.12 6.21 -15.04
C PRO A 17 -3.85 6.01 -13.71
N LYS A 18 -4.87 5.15 -13.67
CA LYS A 18 -5.62 4.85 -12.44
C LYS A 18 -4.71 4.17 -11.41
N ARG A 19 -3.97 3.13 -11.81
CA ARG A 19 -3.02 2.42 -10.94
C ARG A 19 -1.89 3.32 -10.49
N ILE A 20 -1.31 4.08 -11.42
CA ILE A 20 -0.22 5.02 -11.10
C ILE A 20 -0.67 6.06 -10.07
N GLN A 21 -1.84 6.69 -10.27
CA GLN A 21 -2.38 7.66 -9.31
C GLN A 21 -2.71 7.02 -7.97
N HIS A 22 -3.20 5.78 -7.97
CA HIS A 22 -3.51 5.02 -6.76
C HIS A 22 -2.25 4.83 -5.90
N PHE A 23 -1.22 4.16 -6.41
CA PHE A 23 -0.03 3.87 -5.60
C PHE A 23 0.72 5.15 -5.18
N MET A 24 0.72 6.20 -5.99
CA MET A 24 1.32 7.48 -5.62
C MET A 24 0.63 8.10 -4.40
N LYS A 25 -0.70 8.05 -4.36
CA LYS A 25 -1.47 8.52 -3.20
C LYS A 25 -1.24 7.64 -1.97
N VAL A 26 -1.29 6.30 -2.12
CA VAL A 26 -1.01 5.36 -1.03
C VAL A 26 0.38 5.58 -0.46
N HIS A 27 1.41 5.72 -1.31
CA HIS A 27 2.77 6.05 -0.87
C HIS A 27 2.82 7.35 -0.06
N SER A 28 2.15 8.40 -0.52
CA SER A 28 2.15 9.69 0.18
C SER A 28 1.50 9.60 1.57
N PHE A 29 0.35 8.92 1.68
CA PHE A 29 -0.32 8.72 2.97
C PHE A 29 0.48 7.79 3.90
N ALA A 30 1.02 6.69 3.38
CA ALA A 30 1.86 5.77 4.15
C ALA A 30 3.09 6.51 4.74
N ARG A 31 3.77 7.31 3.91
CA ARG A 31 4.89 8.14 4.37
C ARG A 31 4.47 9.13 5.46
N LEU A 32 3.38 9.86 5.26
CA LEU A 32 2.87 10.81 6.24
C LEU A 32 2.60 10.15 7.58
N ILE A 33 1.82 9.06 7.56
CA ILE A 33 1.44 8.32 8.77
C ILE A 33 2.69 7.72 9.43
N GLY A 34 3.57 7.07 8.66
CA GLY A 34 4.77 6.44 9.17
C GLY A 34 5.72 7.42 9.87
N VAL A 35 5.90 8.63 9.33
CA VAL A 35 6.69 9.70 9.96
C VAL A 35 6.02 10.15 11.27
N CYS A 36 4.71 10.40 11.26
CA CYS A 36 3.97 10.82 12.45
C CYS A 36 3.95 9.74 13.55
N GLU A 37 3.96 8.47 13.17
CA GLU A 37 4.01 7.31 14.08
C GLU A 37 5.44 6.96 14.54
N GLY A 38 6.44 7.67 14.06
CA GLY A 38 7.83 7.54 14.52
C GLY A 38 8.51 6.25 14.06
N LEU A 39 8.19 5.75 12.85
CA LEU A 39 8.87 4.57 12.31
C LEU A 39 10.37 4.84 12.14
N SER A 40 11.18 3.79 12.38
CA SER A 40 12.63 3.85 12.09
C SER A 40 12.91 4.03 10.59
N ALA A 41 14.12 4.41 10.23
CA ALA A 41 14.52 4.59 8.84
C ALA A 41 14.32 3.31 7.99
N ASP A 42 14.65 2.14 8.55
CA ASP A 42 14.48 0.86 7.87
C ASP A 42 12.99 0.48 7.70
N ALA A 43 12.19 0.71 8.74
CA ALA A 43 10.75 0.50 8.66
C ALA A 43 10.09 1.47 7.67
N MET A 44 10.53 2.72 7.60
CA MET A 44 10.07 3.69 6.61
C MET A 44 10.45 3.26 5.19
N LYS A 45 11.69 2.83 4.97
CA LYS A 45 12.15 2.33 3.67
C LYS A 45 11.31 1.14 3.20
N THR A 46 11.01 0.22 4.12
CA THR A 46 10.14 -0.93 3.87
C THR A 46 8.72 -0.50 3.52
N LEU A 47 8.11 0.33 4.36
CA LEU A 47 6.74 0.81 4.19
C LEU A 47 6.56 1.56 2.86
N GLU A 48 7.46 2.49 2.55
CA GLU A 48 7.39 3.28 1.33
C GLU A 48 7.54 2.39 0.08
N ALA A 49 8.48 1.43 0.08
CA ALA A 49 8.64 0.49 -1.01
C ALA A 49 7.41 -0.42 -1.18
N ALA A 50 6.85 -0.92 -0.07
CA ALA A 50 5.63 -1.71 -0.10
C ALA A 50 4.44 -0.89 -0.63
N ALA A 51 4.28 0.35 -0.20
CA ALA A 51 3.20 1.23 -0.67
C ALA A 51 3.26 1.52 -2.18
N ILE A 52 4.47 1.62 -2.75
CA ILE A 52 4.67 1.79 -4.20
C ILE A 52 4.27 0.52 -4.97
N LEU A 53 4.53 -0.67 -4.40
CA LEU A 53 4.43 -1.95 -5.10
C LEU A 53 3.25 -2.83 -4.66
N HIS A 54 2.40 -2.40 -3.70
CA HIS A 54 1.40 -3.28 -3.07
C HIS A 54 0.44 -3.91 -4.07
N ASP A 55 0.03 -3.16 -5.08
CA ASP A 55 -0.92 -3.55 -6.12
C ASP A 55 -0.26 -4.06 -7.43
N ILE A 56 1.06 -4.22 -7.44
CA ILE A 56 1.83 -4.56 -8.67
C ILE A 56 1.41 -5.90 -9.30
N GLY A 57 0.69 -6.74 -8.57
CA GLY A 57 0.16 -8.02 -9.06
C GLY A 57 -1.10 -7.93 -9.92
N ILE A 58 -1.74 -6.76 -10.00
CA ILE A 58 -3.06 -6.61 -10.62
C ILE A 58 -3.04 -6.97 -12.10
N HIS A 59 -2.16 -6.37 -12.90
CA HIS A 59 -2.07 -6.63 -14.34
C HIS A 59 -1.80 -8.11 -14.67
N GLU A 60 -0.92 -8.73 -13.90
CA GLU A 60 -0.62 -10.15 -14.08
C GLU A 60 -1.81 -11.04 -13.68
N GLY A 61 -2.54 -10.65 -12.62
CA GLY A 61 -3.78 -11.30 -12.21
C GLY A 61 -4.86 -11.23 -13.30
N GLU A 62 -5.07 -10.06 -13.87
CA GLU A 62 -5.99 -9.86 -15.00
C GLU A 62 -5.58 -10.68 -16.22
N ARG A 63 -4.29 -10.69 -16.54
CA ARG A 63 -3.75 -11.43 -17.69
C ARG A 63 -3.89 -12.95 -17.53
N LEU A 64 -3.58 -13.49 -16.34
CA LEU A 64 -3.54 -14.95 -16.11
C LEU A 64 -4.89 -15.54 -15.72
N TYR A 65 -5.68 -14.81 -14.97
CA TYR A 65 -6.90 -15.32 -14.33
C TYR A 65 -8.16 -14.52 -14.66
N GLY A 66 -8.05 -13.40 -15.36
CA GLY A 66 -9.16 -12.47 -15.58
C GLY A 66 -9.69 -11.85 -14.28
N ARG A 67 -8.88 -11.84 -13.21
CA ARG A 67 -9.24 -11.40 -11.85
C ARG A 67 -8.13 -10.52 -11.27
N ASN A 68 -8.53 -9.57 -10.42
CA ASN A 68 -7.62 -8.65 -9.74
C ASN A 68 -7.98 -8.45 -8.25
N ASP A 69 -8.68 -9.42 -7.65
CA ASP A 69 -9.02 -9.37 -6.23
C ASP A 69 -7.81 -9.54 -5.30
N GLY A 70 -8.01 -9.23 -4.01
CA GLY A 70 -6.93 -9.23 -3.02
C GLY A 70 -6.17 -10.55 -2.88
N GLU A 71 -6.84 -11.70 -3.07
CA GLU A 71 -6.18 -13.01 -3.03
C GLU A 71 -5.15 -13.15 -4.16
N ILE A 72 -5.53 -12.78 -5.37
CA ILE A 72 -4.64 -12.81 -6.54
C ILE A 72 -3.49 -11.81 -6.39
N GLN A 73 -3.77 -10.61 -5.92
CA GLN A 73 -2.76 -9.58 -5.67
C GLN A 73 -1.72 -10.05 -4.65
N GLN A 74 -2.15 -10.60 -3.52
CA GLN A 74 -1.27 -11.15 -2.48
C GLN A 74 -0.43 -12.34 -2.97
N LYS A 75 -0.97 -13.13 -3.90
CA LYS A 75 -0.28 -14.29 -4.48
C LYS A 75 0.80 -13.89 -5.49
N LEU A 76 0.51 -12.95 -6.38
CA LEU A 76 1.38 -12.60 -7.51
C LEU A 76 2.30 -11.40 -7.22
N GLY A 77 1.82 -10.46 -6.43
CA GLY A 77 2.52 -9.20 -6.14
C GLY A 77 3.94 -9.38 -5.60
N PRO A 78 4.17 -10.24 -4.59
CA PRO A 78 5.49 -10.38 -3.97
C PRO A 78 6.62 -10.74 -4.95
N ASP A 79 6.39 -11.68 -5.86
CA ASP A 79 7.42 -12.10 -6.82
C ASP A 79 7.69 -11.05 -7.90
N ILE A 80 6.66 -10.30 -8.30
CA ILE A 80 6.82 -9.17 -9.24
C ILE A 80 7.59 -8.05 -8.55
N ALA A 81 7.22 -7.69 -7.32
CA ALA A 81 7.89 -6.67 -6.52
C ALA A 81 9.37 -7.02 -6.29
N LYS A 82 9.67 -8.29 -6.00
CA LYS A 82 11.05 -8.80 -5.86
C LYS A 82 11.87 -8.49 -7.10
N ARG A 83 11.38 -8.87 -8.29
CA ARG A 83 12.09 -8.63 -9.56
C ARG A 83 12.35 -7.16 -9.83
N ILE A 84 11.35 -6.30 -9.55
CA ILE A 84 11.50 -4.85 -9.73
C ILE A 84 12.54 -4.29 -8.76
N MET A 85 12.49 -4.66 -7.47
CA MET A 85 13.48 -4.23 -6.48
C MET A 85 14.89 -4.68 -6.80
N GLU A 86 15.06 -5.90 -7.29
CA GLU A 86 16.37 -6.43 -7.71
C GLU A 86 16.92 -5.70 -8.93
N ALA A 87 16.08 -5.35 -9.90
CA ALA A 87 16.48 -4.58 -11.07
C ALA A 87 16.87 -3.14 -10.73
N VAL A 88 16.15 -2.52 -9.78
CA VAL A 88 16.44 -1.15 -9.32
C VAL A 88 17.67 -1.09 -8.42
N GLY A 89 17.85 -2.13 -7.58
CA GLY A 89 18.91 -2.23 -6.57
C GLY A 89 18.65 -1.40 -5.31
N GLY A 90 19.38 -1.72 -4.25
CA GLY A 90 19.34 -0.97 -2.99
C GLY A 90 18.20 -1.35 -2.03
N TYR A 91 17.55 -2.50 -2.24
CA TYR A 91 16.46 -3.01 -1.38
C TYR A 91 16.76 -4.38 -0.75
N ASP A 92 17.97 -4.90 -0.87
CA ASP A 92 18.31 -6.25 -0.41
C ASP A 92 18.10 -6.45 1.09
N ASP A 93 18.32 -5.41 1.88
CA ASP A 93 18.12 -5.35 3.33
C ASP A 93 16.65 -5.41 3.77
N VAL A 94 15.72 -4.89 2.95
CA VAL A 94 14.29 -4.79 3.29
C VAL A 94 13.38 -5.64 2.39
N LYS A 95 13.91 -6.19 1.31
CA LYS A 95 13.16 -6.91 0.27
C LYS A 95 12.21 -7.98 0.83
N GLY A 96 12.69 -8.80 1.75
CA GLY A 96 11.87 -9.85 2.36
C GLY A 96 10.66 -9.31 3.11
N ARG A 97 10.84 -8.20 3.84
CA ARG A 97 9.74 -7.57 4.58
C ARG A 97 8.78 -6.86 3.62
N VAL A 98 9.27 -6.21 2.58
CA VAL A 98 8.41 -5.61 1.53
C VAL A 98 7.50 -6.67 0.89
N MET A 99 8.07 -7.81 0.50
CA MET A 99 7.29 -8.95 -0.05
C MET A 99 6.22 -9.44 0.93
N TYR A 100 6.57 -9.53 2.22
CA TYR A 100 5.62 -9.91 3.26
C TYR A 100 4.46 -8.93 3.37
N LEU A 101 4.73 -7.62 3.40
CA LEU A 101 3.69 -6.59 3.45
C LEU A 101 2.75 -6.70 2.24
N ILE A 102 3.28 -6.88 1.04
CA ILE A 102 2.49 -7.06 -0.19
C ILE A 102 1.62 -8.33 -0.10
N ALA A 103 2.18 -9.43 0.42
CA ALA A 103 1.44 -10.69 0.59
C ALA A 103 0.31 -10.62 1.63
N HIS A 104 0.27 -9.58 2.49
CA HIS A 104 -0.68 -9.51 3.61
C HIS A 104 -1.53 -8.24 3.65
N HIS A 105 -1.37 -7.31 2.70
CA HIS A 105 -2.06 -6.01 2.77
C HIS A 105 -3.59 -6.08 2.63
N HIS A 106 -4.15 -7.18 2.16
CA HIS A 106 -5.58 -7.48 2.17
C HIS A 106 -6.00 -8.45 3.31
N THR A 107 -5.09 -8.77 4.23
CA THR A 107 -5.38 -9.60 5.40
C THR A 107 -5.45 -8.71 6.63
N TYR A 108 -6.65 -8.49 7.14
CA TYR A 108 -6.92 -7.48 8.17
C TYR A 108 -6.95 -8.05 9.60
N THR A 109 -6.46 -9.27 9.78
CA THR A 109 -6.30 -9.94 11.06
C THR A 109 -4.85 -10.33 11.29
N ASP A 110 -4.45 -10.51 12.54
CA ASP A 110 -3.11 -10.94 12.92
C ASP A 110 -1.99 -10.04 12.35
N ILE A 111 -2.23 -8.73 12.32
CA ILE A 111 -1.27 -7.74 11.85
C ILE A 111 -0.08 -7.73 12.80
N ASP A 112 1.08 -8.12 12.28
CA ASP A 112 2.27 -8.41 13.08
C ASP A 112 3.05 -7.18 13.53
N SER A 113 2.95 -6.08 12.79
CA SER A 113 3.63 -4.84 13.17
C SER A 113 3.07 -3.58 12.50
N LYS A 114 3.59 -2.44 12.97
CA LYS A 114 3.08 -1.10 12.62
C LYS A 114 3.22 -0.76 11.13
N ASP A 115 4.24 -1.26 10.44
CA ASP A 115 4.44 -1.00 9.01
C ASP A 115 3.30 -1.62 8.15
N LEU A 116 2.88 -2.86 8.46
CA LEU A 116 1.74 -3.48 7.79
C LEU A 116 0.43 -2.74 8.11
N GLN A 117 0.22 -2.38 9.38
CA GLN A 117 -0.95 -1.61 9.80
C GLN A 117 -1.06 -0.29 9.03
N ILE A 118 0.04 0.46 8.92
CA ILE A 118 0.06 1.75 8.22
C ILE A 118 -0.18 1.58 6.72
N LEU A 119 0.39 0.54 6.10
CA LEU A 119 0.13 0.24 4.68
C LEU A 119 -1.37 0.02 4.44
N ILE A 120 -2.01 -0.79 5.28
CA ILE A 120 -3.45 -1.07 5.20
C ILE A 120 -4.26 0.22 5.37
N GLU A 121 -3.94 1.04 6.37
CA GLU A 121 -4.64 2.31 6.62
C GLU A 121 -4.51 3.28 5.46
N ALA A 122 -3.30 3.42 4.90
CA ALA A 122 -3.05 4.29 3.75
C ALA A 122 -3.82 3.85 2.50
N ASP A 123 -3.85 2.55 2.24
CA ASP A 123 -4.61 1.96 1.13
C ASP A 123 -6.12 2.19 1.31
N PHE A 124 -6.65 1.97 2.54
CA PHE A 124 -8.05 2.27 2.86
C PHE A 124 -8.44 3.73 2.63
N ILE A 125 -7.60 4.70 3.03
CA ILE A 125 -7.87 6.12 2.82
C ILE A 125 -8.07 6.40 1.32
N VAL A 126 -7.21 5.85 0.48
CA VAL A 126 -7.25 6.06 -0.97
C VAL A 126 -8.45 5.34 -1.59
N ASN A 127 -8.68 4.07 -1.25
CA ASN A 127 -9.79 3.27 -1.78
C ASN A 127 -11.15 3.87 -1.41
N LEU A 128 -11.36 4.28 -0.16
CA LEU A 128 -12.61 4.92 0.27
C LEU A 128 -12.95 6.16 -0.56
N TYR A 129 -11.95 6.95 -0.93
CA TYR A 129 -12.15 8.10 -1.81
C TYR A 129 -12.40 7.67 -3.27
N GLU A 130 -11.58 6.78 -3.81
CA GLU A 130 -11.67 6.36 -5.22
C GLU A 130 -12.97 5.61 -5.53
N ASP A 131 -13.48 4.84 -4.58
CA ASP A 131 -14.73 4.09 -4.70
C ASP A 131 -15.99 4.93 -4.40
N GLY A 132 -15.81 6.19 -4.00
CA GLY A 132 -16.93 7.05 -3.61
C GLY A 132 -17.70 6.50 -2.42
N ALA A 133 -16.99 5.97 -1.43
CA ALA A 133 -17.57 5.29 -0.28
C ALA A 133 -18.55 6.18 0.51
N SER A 134 -19.65 5.59 1.00
CA SER A 134 -20.59 6.29 1.86
C SER A 134 -19.95 6.65 3.22
N MET A 135 -20.47 7.67 3.89
CA MET A 135 -19.99 8.04 5.23
C MET A 135 -20.12 6.89 6.24
N ASN A 136 -21.10 6.02 6.09
CA ASN A 136 -21.22 4.82 6.92
C ASN A 136 -20.07 3.83 6.66
N ALA A 137 -19.66 3.64 5.42
CA ALA A 137 -18.51 2.80 5.08
C ALA A 137 -17.22 3.38 5.65
N VAL A 138 -17.02 4.70 5.58
CA VAL A 138 -15.88 5.41 6.16
C VAL A 138 -15.83 5.21 7.68
N LYS A 139 -16.97 5.39 8.39
CA LYS A 139 -17.05 5.16 9.83
C LYS A 139 -16.77 3.72 10.22
N ASN A 140 -17.31 2.76 9.46
CA ASN A 140 -17.01 1.34 9.68
C ASN A 140 -15.53 1.01 9.52
N ALA A 141 -14.86 1.58 8.52
CA ALA A 141 -13.41 1.44 8.34
C ALA A 141 -12.67 2.05 9.53
N TYR A 142 -13.04 3.26 9.97
CA TYR A 142 -12.46 3.90 11.14
C TYR A 142 -12.51 3.00 12.38
N ASP A 143 -13.65 2.38 12.64
CA ASP A 143 -13.87 1.59 13.86
C ASP A 143 -13.19 0.21 13.79
N ARG A 144 -13.08 -0.39 12.60
CA ARG A 144 -12.65 -1.80 12.44
C ARG A 144 -11.25 -1.98 11.92
N ILE A 145 -10.72 -1.03 11.15
CA ILE A 145 -9.46 -1.16 10.43
C ILE A 145 -8.38 -0.23 11.02
N PHE A 146 -8.76 1.02 11.35
CA PHE A 146 -7.78 2.01 11.79
C PHE A 146 -7.40 1.83 13.24
N VAL A 147 -6.10 1.71 13.49
CA VAL A 147 -5.50 1.51 14.82
C VAL A 147 -4.56 2.65 15.19
N THR A 148 -3.76 3.15 14.21
CA THR A 148 -2.79 4.21 14.51
C THR A 148 -3.48 5.54 14.77
N GLU A 149 -2.95 6.33 15.70
CA GLU A 149 -3.50 7.65 16.02
C GLU A 149 -3.42 8.60 14.83
N SER A 150 -2.31 8.54 14.08
CA SER A 150 -2.10 9.37 12.90
C SER A 150 -3.00 8.97 11.75
N GLY A 151 -3.18 7.66 11.51
CA GLY A 151 -4.09 7.17 10.48
C GLY A 151 -5.54 7.55 10.76
N LYS A 152 -5.99 7.37 12.01
CA LYS A 152 -7.32 7.81 12.46
C LYS A 152 -7.54 9.30 12.24
N ARG A 153 -6.57 10.13 12.61
CA ARG A 153 -6.63 11.57 12.40
C ARG A 153 -6.73 11.92 10.92
N VAL A 154 -5.86 11.35 10.09
CA VAL A 154 -5.86 11.60 8.64
C VAL A 154 -7.19 11.19 8.02
N LEU A 155 -7.75 10.03 8.39
CA LEU A 155 -9.07 9.60 7.89
C LEU A 155 -10.17 10.56 8.31
N LYS A 156 -10.22 10.93 9.60
CA LYS A 156 -11.22 11.89 10.13
C LYS A 156 -11.18 13.22 9.40
N ASP A 157 -9.98 13.79 9.26
CA ASP A 157 -9.81 15.10 8.63
C ASP A 157 -10.12 15.03 7.11
N SER A 158 -9.74 13.93 6.45
CA SER A 158 -9.99 13.75 5.02
C SER A 158 -11.47 13.64 4.68
N PHE A 159 -12.26 12.97 5.51
CA PHE A 159 -13.68 12.72 5.26
C PHE A 159 -14.64 13.56 6.13
N GLY A 160 -14.13 14.39 7.01
CA GLY A 160 -14.95 15.25 7.88
C GLY A 160 -15.76 14.47 8.92
N ILE A 161 -15.23 13.37 9.47
CA ILE A 161 -15.89 12.61 10.54
C ILE A 161 -15.82 13.42 11.83
N LYS A 162 -16.98 13.64 12.46
CA LYS A 162 -17.10 14.32 13.76
C LYS A 162 -16.86 13.34 14.91
#